data_d6e24d5aeae976b16c3ab314510601e3
#
_entry.id   d6e24d5aeae976b16c3ab314510601e3
#
_cell.length_a   1.000
_cell.length_b   1.000
_cell.length_c   1.000
_cell.angle_alpha   90.00
_cell.angle_beta   90.00
_cell.angle_gamma   90.00
#
_symmetry.space_group_name_H-M   'P 1'
#
loop_
_entity.id
_entity.type
_entity.pdbx_description
1 polymer ?
#
loop_
_entity_poly.entity_id
_entity_poly.type
_entity_poly.pdbx_seq_one_letter_code
_entity_poly.pdbx_strand_id
1 'polypeptide(L)'
;IKEPTADAEVILLAVNYLKSLGLNDLEVEINSLGCPKCREEYKRKIKEVLKPEFENLCEDCQNRYEKNPLRLLDCKVETCKEIFAKPEIQKVIHSDFICDECAEHYSTLKSYLDKLEVPYVENKLLVRGLDYYNRTVFEIKSNNLGSQNAVCGGGRYDSLVRNLGGEDTPAVGWAMGMERLNSLLPDVEPEKLDGYIVSNSPADAFALAQELRAKGLHIEFDLANKKFTKQLEKASKVAKFALILGEDEIKSEKVAIKNLATSEQITVDRQEVLTTIKGQE
;
A
#
# COMPACT_ATOMS: atom_id res chain seq x y z
N ILE A 1 20.13 13.77 0.64
CA ILE A 1 21.36 13.15 0.13
C ILE A 1 21.26 13.10 -1.40
N LYS A 2 22.30 13.56 -2.13
CA LYS A 2 22.33 13.62 -3.60
C LYS A 2 22.85 12.33 -4.23
N GLU A 3 23.62 11.58 -3.50
CA GLU A 3 24.35 10.39 -3.95
C GLU A 3 23.39 9.27 -4.37
N PRO A 4 23.70 8.51 -5.42
CA PRO A 4 22.90 7.40 -5.90
C PRO A 4 22.75 6.25 -4.90
N THR A 5 23.58 6.23 -3.85
CA THR A 5 23.46 5.28 -2.73
C THR A 5 22.10 5.41 -2.04
N ALA A 6 21.58 6.65 -1.90
CA ALA A 6 20.27 6.88 -1.30
C ALA A 6 19.13 6.32 -2.17
N ASP A 7 19.28 6.38 -3.51
CA ASP A 7 18.30 5.76 -4.42
C ASP A 7 18.30 4.24 -4.28
N ALA A 8 19.49 3.63 -4.21
CA ALA A 8 19.64 2.19 -4.00
C ALA A 8 19.04 1.74 -2.65
N GLU A 9 19.35 2.47 -1.58
CA GLU A 9 18.80 2.22 -0.23
C GLU A 9 17.25 2.23 -0.22
N VAL A 10 16.65 3.24 -0.85
CA VAL A 10 15.20 3.41 -0.91
C VAL A 10 14.53 2.32 -1.74
N ILE A 11 15.14 1.91 -2.86
CA ILE A 11 14.65 0.78 -3.67
C ILE A 11 14.75 -0.52 -2.89
N LEU A 12 15.90 -0.77 -2.25
CA LEU A 12 16.13 -1.97 -1.45
C LEU A 12 15.17 -2.06 -0.26
N LEU A 13 14.92 -0.94 0.43
CA LEU A 13 13.95 -0.86 1.51
C LEU A 13 12.55 -1.27 1.03
N ALA A 14 12.10 -0.75 -0.11
CA ALA A 14 10.80 -1.09 -0.68
C ALA A 14 10.71 -2.58 -1.06
N VAL A 15 11.73 -3.12 -1.71
CA VAL A 15 11.80 -4.54 -2.08
C VAL A 15 11.78 -5.45 -0.85
N ASN A 16 12.62 -5.15 0.15
CA ASN A 16 12.72 -5.95 1.37
C ASN A 16 11.43 -5.89 2.20
N TYR A 17 10.79 -4.72 2.26
CA TYR A 17 9.50 -4.57 2.93
C TYR A 17 8.45 -5.48 2.28
N LEU A 18 8.30 -5.42 0.97
CA LEU A 18 7.33 -6.27 0.26
C LEU A 18 7.65 -7.77 0.41
N LYS A 19 8.93 -8.15 0.36
CA LYS A 19 9.37 -9.53 0.62
C LYS A 19 9.07 -9.98 2.05
N SER A 20 9.22 -9.12 3.05
CA SER A 20 8.88 -9.43 4.45
C SER A 20 7.40 -9.71 4.66
N LEU A 21 6.54 -9.22 3.77
CA LEU A 21 5.11 -9.53 3.72
C LEU A 21 4.78 -10.83 2.94
N GLY A 22 5.80 -11.57 2.51
CA GLY A 22 5.64 -12.82 1.76
C GLY A 22 5.50 -12.66 0.25
N LEU A 23 5.63 -11.44 -0.30
CA LEU A 23 5.54 -11.17 -1.73
C LEU A 23 6.90 -11.43 -2.41
N ASN A 24 7.04 -12.55 -3.11
CA ASN A 24 8.30 -12.95 -3.74
C ASN A 24 8.28 -12.81 -5.27
N ASP A 25 7.11 -12.70 -5.89
CA ASP A 25 6.94 -12.51 -7.34
C ASP A 25 6.89 -11.00 -7.66
N LEU A 26 8.05 -10.35 -7.53
CA LEU A 26 8.19 -8.91 -7.71
C LEU A 26 9.16 -8.62 -8.86
N GLU A 27 8.76 -7.70 -9.75
CA GLU A 27 9.59 -7.13 -10.78
C GLU A 27 9.89 -5.66 -10.46
N VAL A 28 11.16 -5.30 -10.42
CA VAL A 28 11.63 -3.92 -10.20
C VAL A 28 11.94 -3.30 -11.54
N GLU A 29 11.18 -2.30 -11.95
CA GLU A 29 11.51 -1.48 -13.11
C GLU A 29 12.18 -0.18 -12.68
N ILE A 30 13.24 0.21 -13.37
CA ILE A 30 13.96 1.46 -13.13
C ILE A 30 14.12 2.27 -14.41
N ASN A 31 14.21 3.59 -14.28
CA ASN A 31 14.55 4.50 -15.37
C ASN A 31 15.24 5.75 -14.80
N SER A 32 15.89 6.52 -15.68
CA SER A 32 16.37 7.86 -15.37
C SER A 32 15.65 8.91 -16.24
N LEU A 33 14.98 9.84 -15.59
CA LEU A 33 14.36 11.01 -16.26
C LEU A 33 15.36 12.16 -16.49
N GLY A 34 16.60 12.02 -16.03
CA GLY A 34 17.60 13.05 -16.06
C GLY A 34 17.31 14.23 -15.13
N CYS A 35 18.22 15.19 -15.09
CA CYS A 35 18.03 16.45 -14.37
C CYS A 35 17.01 17.36 -15.09
N PRO A 36 16.62 18.52 -14.52
CA PRO A 36 15.68 19.42 -15.17
C PRO A 36 16.07 19.83 -16.59
N LYS A 37 17.39 20.05 -16.86
CA LYS A 37 17.88 20.37 -18.21
C LYS A 37 17.69 19.22 -19.20
N CYS A 38 18.03 18.01 -18.80
CA CYS A 38 17.81 16.79 -19.59
C CYS A 38 16.33 16.59 -19.92
N ARG A 39 15.46 16.78 -18.91
CA ARG A 39 14.01 16.63 -19.08
C ARG A 39 13.41 17.61 -20.07
N GLU A 40 13.81 18.89 -20.02
CA GLU A 40 13.31 19.89 -20.98
C GLU A 40 13.73 19.55 -22.42
N GLU A 41 14.97 19.13 -22.62
CA GLU A 41 15.44 18.69 -23.93
C GLU A 41 14.68 17.43 -24.42
N TYR A 42 14.43 16.49 -23.53
CA TYR A 42 13.69 15.27 -23.86
C TYR A 42 12.23 15.57 -24.19
N LYS A 43 11.56 16.42 -23.42
CA LYS A 43 10.20 16.89 -23.73
C LYS A 43 10.12 17.53 -25.11
N ARG A 44 11.11 18.38 -25.45
CA ARG A 44 11.19 19.02 -26.75
C ARG A 44 11.30 17.99 -27.87
N LYS A 45 12.21 17.01 -27.75
CA LYS A 45 12.38 15.93 -28.75
C LYS A 45 11.12 15.08 -28.90
N ILE A 46 10.45 14.71 -27.82
CA ILE A 46 9.19 13.97 -27.85
C ILE A 46 8.10 14.78 -28.55
N LYS A 47 7.95 16.07 -28.24
CA LYS A 47 6.98 16.93 -28.93
C LYS A 47 7.28 17.01 -30.43
N GLU A 48 8.53 17.21 -30.80
CA GLU A 48 8.93 17.30 -32.22
C GLU A 48 8.60 16.03 -33.00
N VAL A 49 8.95 14.85 -32.49
CA VAL A 49 8.70 13.58 -33.19
C VAL A 49 7.22 13.22 -33.22
N LEU A 50 6.43 13.60 -32.22
CA LEU A 50 5.00 13.32 -32.16
C LEU A 50 4.13 14.37 -32.84
N LYS A 51 4.68 15.52 -33.25
CA LYS A 51 3.92 16.58 -33.91
C LYS A 51 3.12 16.11 -35.11
N PRO A 52 3.66 15.28 -36.03
CA PRO A 52 2.90 14.75 -37.18
C PRO A 52 1.73 13.85 -36.80
N GLU A 53 1.80 13.23 -35.62
CA GLU A 53 0.82 12.28 -35.11
C GLU A 53 -0.19 12.89 -34.13
N PHE A 54 -0.11 14.19 -33.86
CA PHE A 54 -0.89 14.85 -32.81
C PHE A 54 -2.40 14.59 -32.91
N GLU A 55 -2.97 14.73 -34.11
CA GLU A 55 -4.40 14.52 -34.36
C GLU A 55 -4.85 13.04 -34.19
N ASN A 56 -3.90 12.11 -34.28
CA ASN A 56 -4.15 10.67 -34.12
C ASN A 56 -4.05 10.19 -32.66
N LEU A 57 -3.58 11.06 -31.76
CA LEU A 57 -3.49 10.77 -30.33
C LEU A 57 -4.88 10.80 -29.69
N CYS A 58 -5.11 9.99 -28.66
CA CYS A 58 -6.32 10.11 -27.85
C CYS A 58 -6.42 11.48 -27.16
N GLU A 59 -7.62 11.89 -26.79
CA GLU A 59 -7.89 13.21 -26.17
C GLU A 59 -7.00 13.48 -24.95
N ASP A 60 -6.83 12.48 -24.08
CA ASP A 60 -5.92 12.59 -22.93
C ASP A 60 -4.47 12.86 -23.36
N CYS A 61 -4.01 12.20 -24.43
CA CYS A 61 -2.65 12.39 -24.94
C CYS A 61 -2.47 13.75 -25.61
N GLN A 62 -3.47 14.26 -26.32
CA GLN A 62 -3.45 15.61 -26.88
C GLN A 62 -3.32 16.65 -25.73
N ASN A 63 -4.07 16.48 -24.63
CA ASN A 63 -3.95 17.31 -23.45
C ASN A 63 -2.56 17.19 -22.77
N ARG A 64 -2.02 15.96 -22.68
CA ARG A 64 -0.69 15.70 -22.10
C ARG A 64 0.44 16.26 -22.97
N TYR A 65 0.28 16.24 -24.28
CA TYR A 65 1.25 16.79 -25.22
C TYR A 65 1.58 18.24 -24.89
N GLU A 66 0.58 19.05 -24.50
CA GLU A 66 0.80 20.45 -24.13
C GLU A 66 1.30 20.61 -22.68
N LYS A 67 0.71 19.89 -21.74
CA LYS A 67 0.96 20.07 -20.31
C LYS A 67 2.18 19.30 -19.80
N ASN A 68 2.31 18.04 -20.19
CA ASN A 68 3.39 17.15 -19.74
C ASN A 68 3.66 16.03 -20.76
N PRO A 69 4.48 16.28 -21.77
CA PRO A 69 4.74 15.35 -22.86
C PRO A 69 5.30 13.98 -22.40
N LEU A 70 6.03 13.91 -21.28
CA LEU A 70 6.56 12.65 -20.79
C LEU A 70 5.44 11.67 -20.40
N ARG A 71 4.29 12.16 -19.96
CA ARG A 71 3.13 11.29 -19.62
C ARG A 71 2.45 10.65 -20.83
N LEU A 72 2.80 11.06 -22.04
CA LEU A 72 2.37 10.36 -23.27
C LEU A 72 2.85 8.89 -23.25
N LEU A 73 4.07 8.66 -22.75
CA LEU A 73 4.70 7.34 -22.72
C LEU A 73 3.97 6.32 -21.83
N ASP A 74 3.14 6.79 -20.90
CA ASP A 74 2.31 5.93 -20.03
C ASP A 74 0.88 5.74 -20.55
N CYS A 75 0.59 6.05 -21.81
CA CYS A 75 -0.74 5.86 -22.39
C CYS A 75 -1.06 4.38 -22.55
N LYS A 76 -2.27 3.98 -22.11
CA LYS A 76 -2.76 2.60 -22.22
C LYS A 76 -3.69 2.36 -23.43
N VAL A 77 -4.03 3.43 -24.17
CA VAL A 77 -4.89 3.37 -25.35
C VAL A 77 -4.12 2.73 -26.52
N GLU A 78 -4.69 1.74 -27.15
CA GLU A 78 -4.01 0.92 -28.15
C GLU A 78 -3.52 1.73 -29.35
N THR A 79 -4.35 2.64 -29.88
CA THR A 79 -3.96 3.52 -31.00
C THR A 79 -2.74 4.38 -30.66
N CYS A 80 -2.65 4.87 -29.42
CA CYS A 80 -1.47 5.60 -28.97
C CYS A 80 -0.23 4.70 -28.84
N LYS A 81 -0.40 3.47 -28.36
CA LYS A 81 0.72 2.51 -28.29
C LYS A 81 1.25 2.16 -29.68
N GLU A 82 0.38 1.99 -30.66
CA GLU A 82 0.78 1.77 -32.06
C GLU A 82 1.59 2.96 -32.61
N ILE A 83 1.18 4.20 -32.29
CA ILE A 83 1.94 5.39 -32.65
C ILE A 83 3.31 5.38 -31.98
N PHE A 84 3.36 5.12 -30.67
CA PHE A 84 4.63 5.08 -29.94
C PHE A 84 5.55 3.94 -30.39
N ALA A 85 5.02 2.86 -30.96
CA ALA A 85 5.80 1.77 -31.52
C ALA A 85 6.48 2.11 -32.87
N LYS A 86 6.18 3.25 -33.49
CA LYS A 86 6.81 3.65 -34.74
C LYS A 86 8.33 3.81 -34.58
N PRO A 87 9.15 3.35 -35.56
CA PRO A 87 10.62 3.35 -35.43
C PRO A 87 11.23 4.70 -35.13
N GLU A 88 10.73 5.78 -35.75
CA GLU A 88 11.21 7.15 -35.55
C GLU A 88 10.93 7.66 -34.14
N ILE A 89 9.80 7.27 -33.55
CA ILE A 89 9.41 7.62 -32.19
C ILE A 89 10.21 6.80 -31.19
N GLN A 90 10.32 5.49 -31.41
CA GLN A 90 11.15 4.60 -30.60
C GLN A 90 12.61 5.05 -30.54
N LYS A 91 13.17 5.55 -31.67
CA LYS A 91 14.51 6.11 -31.71
C LYS A 91 14.68 7.29 -30.74
N VAL A 92 13.67 8.14 -30.60
CA VAL A 92 13.69 9.25 -29.64
C VAL A 92 13.51 8.76 -28.21
N ILE A 93 12.55 7.86 -27.98
CA ILE A 93 12.28 7.28 -26.66
C ILE A 93 13.54 6.59 -26.08
N HIS A 94 14.26 5.84 -26.91
CA HIS A 94 15.47 5.12 -26.52
C HIS A 94 16.77 5.93 -26.68
N SER A 95 16.68 7.21 -27.10
CA SER A 95 17.86 8.06 -27.22
C SER A 95 18.51 8.35 -25.86
N ASP A 96 19.81 8.51 -25.86
CA ASP A 96 20.56 9.02 -24.71
C ASP A 96 20.37 10.54 -24.63
N PHE A 97 19.39 10.96 -23.83
CA PHE A 97 19.06 12.36 -23.61
C PHE A 97 19.62 12.92 -22.30
N ILE A 98 20.19 12.04 -21.46
CA ILE A 98 20.73 12.43 -20.15
C ILE A 98 22.17 12.90 -20.28
N CYS A 99 22.54 13.95 -19.51
CA CYS A 99 23.92 14.45 -19.45
C CYS A 99 24.84 13.49 -18.70
N ASP A 100 26.16 13.68 -18.85
CA ASP A 100 27.18 12.81 -18.26
C ASP A 100 26.97 12.62 -16.74
N GLU A 101 26.68 13.67 -15.99
CA GLU A 101 26.38 13.60 -14.55
C GLU A 101 25.18 12.70 -14.25
N CYS A 102 24.13 12.78 -15.05
CA CYS A 102 22.94 11.92 -14.87
C CYS A 102 23.20 10.48 -15.31
N ALA A 103 24.03 10.28 -16.32
CA ALA A 103 24.47 8.98 -16.79
C ALA A 103 25.35 8.29 -15.73
N GLU A 104 26.29 9.03 -15.14
CA GLU A 104 27.13 8.54 -14.04
C GLU A 104 26.29 8.17 -12.82
N HIS A 105 25.37 9.06 -12.40
CA HIS A 105 24.44 8.76 -11.29
C HIS A 105 23.67 7.47 -11.53
N TYR A 106 23.10 7.30 -12.72
CA TYR A 106 22.29 6.14 -13.06
C TYR A 106 23.11 4.86 -13.20
N SER A 107 24.29 4.92 -13.77
CA SER A 107 25.21 3.78 -13.85
C SER A 107 25.70 3.35 -12.47
N THR A 108 25.96 4.30 -11.58
CA THR A 108 26.36 4.02 -10.19
C THR A 108 25.21 3.36 -9.41
N LEU A 109 23.97 3.85 -9.57
CA LEU A 109 22.79 3.18 -8.99
C LEU A 109 22.71 1.72 -9.45
N LYS A 110 22.82 1.46 -10.75
CA LYS A 110 22.78 0.10 -11.29
C LYS A 110 23.88 -0.78 -10.70
N SER A 111 25.11 -0.27 -10.58
CA SER A 111 26.23 -1.02 -9.97
C SER A 111 25.95 -1.41 -8.51
N TYR A 112 25.22 -0.59 -7.75
CA TYR A 112 24.80 -0.94 -6.39
C TYR A 112 23.72 -2.02 -6.38
N LEU A 113 22.72 -1.91 -7.26
CA LEU A 113 21.67 -2.94 -7.37
C LEU A 113 22.25 -4.28 -7.81
N ASP A 114 23.19 -4.28 -8.77
CA ASP A 114 23.91 -5.48 -9.23
C ASP A 114 24.72 -6.11 -8.09
N LYS A 115 25.48 -5.30 -7.34
CA LYS A 115 26.28 -5.77 -6.21
C LYS A 115 25.44 -6.35 -5.08
N LEU A 116 24.22 -5.85 -4.90
CA LEU A 116 23.25 -6.30 -3.88
C LEU A 116 22.32 -7.41 -4.41
N GLU A 117 22.57 -7.89 -5.64
CA GLU A 117 21.78 -8.94 -6.29
C GLU A 117 20.27 -8.63 -6.34
N VAL A 118 19.93 -7.34 -6.49
CA VAL A 118 18.54 -6.91 -6.69
C VAL A 118 18.23 -6.96 -8.18
N PRO A 119 17.41 -7.91 -8.66
CA PRO A 119 17.06 -7.98 -10.07
C PRO A 119 16.20 -6.79 -10.46
N TYR A 120 16.52 -6.16 -11.60
CA TYR A 120 15.76 -5.05 -12.14
C TYR A 120 15.68 -5.10 -13.68
N VAL A 121 14.69 -4.41 -14.23
CA VAL A 121 14.52 -4.19 -15.66
C VAL A 121 14.61 -2.69 -15.94
N GLU A 122 15.46 -2.31 -16.91
CA GLU A 122 15.48 -0.93 -17.40
C GLU A 122 14.31 -0.69 -18.34
N ASN A 123 13.37 0.18 -17.94
CA ASN A 123 12.21 0.53 -18.74
C ASN A 123 12.24 2.01 -19.12
N LYS A 124 12.67 2.33 -20.34
CA LYS A 124 12.74 3.70 -20.87
C LYS A 124 11.36 4.39 -20.98
N LEU A 125 10.28 3.63 -20.97
CA LEU A 125 8.91 4.15 -20.97
C LEU A 125 8.41 4.45 -19.55
N LEU A 126 9.15 4.02 -18.52
CA LEU A 126 8.75 4.28 -17.14
C LEU A 126 8.82 5.78 -16.82
N VAL A 127 7.66 6.38 -16.65
CA VAL A 127 7.48 7.76 -16.16
C VAL A 127 6.52 7.73 -14.97
N ARG A 128 6.53 8.80 -14.18
CA ARG A 128 5.67 8.91 -13.01
C ARG A 128 4.55 9.91 -13.25
N GLY A 129 3.43 9.73 -12.55
CA GLY A 129 2.25 10.58 -12.66
C GLY A 129 2.44 12.03 -12.17
N LEU A 130 3.55 12.34 -11.53
CA LEU A 130 3.83 13.62 -10.89
C LEU A 130 5.10 14.26 -11.51
N ASP A 131 5.06 15.58 -11.69
CA ASP A 131 6.08 16.31 -12.45
C ASP A 131 7.33 16.69 -11.66
N TYR A 132 7.33 16.43 -10.36
CA TYR A 132 8.45 16.77 -9.50
C TYR A 132 9.60 15.75 -9.57
N TYR A 133 9.37 14.56 -10.13
CA TYR A 133 10.43 13.53 -10.23
C TYR A 133 11.54 13.96 -11.19
N ASN A 134 12.77 13.66 -10.82
CA ASN A 134 13.97 13.84 -11.62
C ASN A 134 14.94 12.68 -11.40
N ARG A 135 15.92 12.49 -12.29
CA ARG A 135 16.88 11.38 -12.22
C ARG A 135 16.17 10.04 -12.05
N THR A 136 16.44 9.32 -10.99
CA THR A 136 15.93 7.97 -10.73
C THR A 136 14.41 7.96 -10.55
N VAL A 137 13.75 7.07 -11.28
CA VAL A 137 12.37 6.65 -11.01
C VAL A 137 12.31 5.12 -11.02
N PHE A 138 11.41 4.55 -10.23
CA PHE A 138 11.21 3.12 -10.17
C PHE A 138 9.76 2.73 -9.91
N GLU A 139 9.39 1.52 -10.31
CA GLU A 139 8.16 0.82 -9.94
C GLU A 139 8.48 -0.60 -9.52
N ILE A 140 7.75 -1.10 -8.53
CA ILE A 140 7.76 -2.50 -8.16
C ILE A 140 6.39 -3.07 -8.53
N LYS A 141 6.40 -4.09 -9.36
CA LYS A 141 5.22 -4.72 -9.93
C LYS A 141 5.06 -6.14 -9.42
N SER A 142 3.83 -6.63 -9.41
CA SER A 142 3.51 -8.05 -9.20
C SER A 142 2.65 -8.57 -10.34
N ASN A 143 3.01 -9.72 -10.89
CA ASN A 143 2.27 -10.35 -11.99
C ASN A 143 0.87 -10.82 -11.56
N ASN A 144 0.60 -10.86 -10.26
CA ASN A 144 -0.70 -11.26 -9.70
C ASN A 144 -1.76 -10.14 -9.70
N LEU A 145 -1.43 -8.93 -10.19
CA LEU A 145 -2.31 -7.74 -10.22
C LEU A 145 -2.74 -7.36 -11.64
N GLY A 146 -3.15 -8.22 -12.49
CA GLY A 146 -3.72 -7.87 -13.81
C GLY A 146 -3.02 -6.70 -14.54
N SER A 147 -3.78 -5.83 -15.23
CA SER A 147 -3.23 -4.75 -16.09
C SER A 147 -2.63 -3.55 -15.33
N GLN A 148 -2.98 -3.35 -14.08
CA GLN A 148 -2.43 -2.30 -13.21
C GLN A 148 -1.59 -2.93 -12.10
N ASN A 149 -0.48 -3.53 -12.49
CA ASN A 149 0.35 -4.40 -11.67
C ASN A 149 1.37 -3.70 -10.75
N ALA A 150 1.48 -2.38 -10.79
CA ALA A 150 2.37 -1.64 -9.89
C ALA A 150 1.85 -1.65 -8.44
N VAL A 151 2.58 -2.27 -7.54
CA VAL A 151 2.30 -2.30 -6.09
C VAL A 151 2.82 -1.04 -5.43
N CYS A 152 4.05 -0.65 -5.80
CA CYS A 152 4.81 0.43 -5.21
C CYS A 152 5.52 1.21 -6.31
N GLY A 153 5.76 2.49 -6.09
CA GLY A 153 6.56 3.27 -7.01
C GLY A 153 7.07 4.56 -6.40
N GLY A 154 8.22 4.99 -6.87
CA GLY A 154 8.92 6.15 -6.33
C GLY A 154 9.97 6.71 -7.26
N GLY A 155 10.88 7.45 -6.67
CA GLY A 155 12.01 8.06 -7.35
C GLY A 155 12.53 9.28 -6.63
N ARG A 156 13.44 9.98 -7.29
CA ARG A 156 14.10 11.19 -6.79
C ARG A 156 13.32 12.45 -7.17
N TYR A 157 13.26 13.41 -6.25
CA TYR A 157 12.51 14.67 -6.42
C TYR A 157 13.21 15.85 -5.74
N ASP A 158 14.44 16.10 -6.15
CA ASP A 158 15.36 17.09 -5.54
C ASP A 158 14.83 18.53 -5.52
N SER A 159 13.96 18.88 -6.46
CA SER A 159 13.44 20.24 -6.57
C SER A 159 12.14 20.48 -5.79
N LEU A 160 11.53 19.45 -5.23
CA LEU A 160 10.17 19.56 -4.66
C LEU A 160 10.13 20.51 -3.47
N VAL A 161 11.07 20.37 -2.53
CA VAL A 161 11.11 21.20 -1.31
C VAL A 161 11.29 22.67 -1.68
N ARG A 162 12.20 22.95 -2.59
CA ARG A 162 12.41 24.34 -3.11
C ARG A 162 11.17 24.88 -3.82
N ASN A 163 10.50 24.09 -4.63
CA ASN A 163 9.28 24.51 -5.35
C ASN A 163 8.12 24.81 -4.39
N LEU A 164 8.15 24.26 -3.18
CA LEU A 164 7.20 24.55 -2.10
C LEU A 164 7.65 25.69 -1.18
N GLY A 165 8.75 26.39 -1.52
CA GLY A 165 9.25 27.53 -0.75
C GLY A 165 10.27 27.19 0.34
N GLY A 166 10.73 25.94 0.43
CA GLY A 166 11.81 25.52 1.31
C GLY A 166 13.20 25.67 0.70
N GLU A 167 14.20 25.18 1.41
CA GLU A 167 15.59 25.12 0.94
C GLU A 167 15.79 24.07 -0.17
N ASP A 168 16.91 24.17 -0.90
CA ASP A 168 17.27 23.18 -1.93
C ASP A 168 17.68 21.86 -1.27
N THR A 169 16.71 20.98 -1.11
CA THR A 169 16.85 19.73 -0.35
C THR A 169 16.67 18.52 -1.26
N PRO A 170 17.75 17.76 -1.55
CA PRO A 170 17.64 16.53 -2.31
C PRO A 170 16.80 15.48 -1.57
N ALA A 171 15.87 14.88 -2.31
CA ALA A 171 14.94 13.93 -1.74
C ALA A 171 14.68 12.74 -2.68
N VAL A 172 14.51 11.57 -2.09
CA VAL A 172 14.12 10.32 -2.76
C VAL A 172 13.16 9.57 -1.84
N GLY A 173 12.17 8.89 -2.41
CA GLY A 173 11.17 8.14 -1.64
C GLY A 173 10.21 7.40 -2.52
N TRP A 174 9.27 6.69 -1.89
CA TRP A 174 8.26 5.90 -2.58
C TRP A 174 6.93 5.87 -1.81
N ALA A 175 5.90 5.44 -2.51
CA ALA A 175 4.58 5.16 -1.94
C ALA A 175 4.03 3.86 -2.52
N MET A 176 3.12 3.22 -1.78
CA MET A 176 2.44 2.00 -2.22
C MET A 176 0.93 2.17 -2.19
N GLY A 177 0.22 1.40 -3.02
CA GLY A 177 -1.22 1.28 -2.97
C GLY A 177 -1.65 0.25 -1.93
N MET A 178 -2.24 0.68 -0.81
CA MET A 178 -2.64 -0.23 0.27
C MET A 178 -3.66 -1.26 -0.18
N GLU A 179 -4.64 -0.86 -1.02
CA GLU A 179 -5.64 -1.77 -1.57
C GLU A 179 -5.02 -2.82 -2.46
N ARG A 180 -4.03 -2.44 -3.29
CA ARG A 180 -3.29 -3.37 -4.14
C ARG A 180 -2.44 -4.33 -3.32
N LEU A 181 -1.77 -3.80 -2.29
CA LEU A 181 -1.00 -4.62 -1.37
C LEU A 181 -1.90 -5.65 -0.69
N ASN A 182 -3.03 -5.21 -0.12
CA ASN A 182 -3.98 -6.09 0.56
C ASN A 182 -4.54 -7.19 -0.36
N SER A 183 -4.75 -6.89 -1.66
CA SER A 183 -5.23 -7.90 -2.61
C SER A 183 -4.20 -8.97 -2.97
N LEU A 184 -2.92 -8.75 -2.65
CA LEU A 184 -1.83 -9.71 -2.84
C LEU A 184 -1.52 -10.54 -1.59
N LEU A 185 -1.93 -10.06 -0.43
CA LEU A 185 -1.70 -10.75 0.83
C LEU A 185 -2.76 -11.85 1.02
N PRO A 186 -2.40 -12.95 1.70
CA PRO A 186 -3.39 -13.95 2.06
C PRO A 186 -4.45 -13.36 2.98
N ASP A 187 -5.67 -13.86 2.87
CA ASP A 187 -6.73 -13.52 3.81
C ASP A 187 -6.28 -13.87 5.22
N VAL A 188 -6.32 -12.88 6.11
CA VAL A 188 -6.06 -13.10 7.53
C VAL A 188 -7.41 -13.28 8.22
N GLU A 189 -7.61 -14.44 8.84
CA GLU A 189 -8.78 -14.60 9.70
C GLU A 189 -8.71 -13.56 10.83
N PRO A 190 -9.79 -12.79 11.03
CA PRO A 190 -9.84 -11.81 12.11
C PRO A 190 -9.63 -12.51 13.46
N GLU A 191 -8.75 -11.96 14.29
CA GLU A 191 -8.62 -12.44 15.66
C GLU A 191 -9.99 -12.41 16.36
N LYS A 192 -10.36 -13.52 16.98
CA LYS A 192 -11.57 -13.58 17.76
C LYS A 192 -11.45 -12.68 18.98
N LEU A 193 -12.55 -12.00 19.30
CA LEU A 193 -12.69 -11.27 20.54
C LEU A 193 -12.47 -12.20 21.74
N ASP A 194 -11.90 -11.70 22.81
CA ASP A 194 -11.77 -12.48 24.04
C ASP A 194 -13.15 -12.82 24.62
N GLY A 195 -14.11 -11.91 24.49
CA GLY A 195 -15.48 -12.20 24.90
C GLY A 195 -16.54 -11.36 24.20
N TYR A 196 -17.72 -11.93 24.09
CA TYR A 196 -18.92 -11.20 23.66
C TYR A 196 -19.98 -11.31 24.75
N ILE A 197 -20.44 -10.15 25.26
CA ILE A 197 -21.45 -10.10 26.33
C ILE A 197 -22.84 -10.27 25.71
N VAL A 198 -23.57 -11.25 26.24
CA VAL A 198 -24.93 -11.59 25.84
C VAL A 198 -25.86 -11.25 27.01
N SER A 199 -26.71 -10.25 26.83
CA SER A 199 -27.62 -9.76 27.88
C SER A 199 -28.89 -9.11 27.32
N ASN A 200 -29.97 -9.16 28.09
CA ASN A 200 -31.17 -8.36 27.83
C ASN A 200 -31.13 -7.00 28.56
N SER A 201 -30.08 -6.74 29.35
CA SER A 201 -29.85 -5.44 30.00
C SER A 201 -28.66 -4.74 29.33
N PRO A 202 -28.90 -3.76 28.43
CA PRO A 202 -27.82 -3.02 27.78
C PRO A 202 -26.93 -2.26 28.78
N ALA A 203 -27.50 -1.76 29.86
CA ALA A 203 -26.73 -1.00 30.87
C ALA A 203 -25.70 -1.88 31.58
N ASP A 204 -26.09 -3.10 32.01
CA ASP A 204 -25.20 -4.03 32.68
C ASP A 204 -24.15 -4.60 31.72
N ALA A 205 -24.55 -4.92 30.47
CA ALA A 205 -23.62 -5.32 29.41
C ALA A 205 -22.56 -4.23 29.14
N PHE A 206 -22.98 -2.97 29.05
CA PHE A 206 -22.07 -1.85 28.83
C PHE A 206 -21.10 -1.68 30.00
N ALA A 207 -21.61 -1.72 31.25
CA ALA A 207 -20.77 -1.60 32.44
C ALA A 207 -19.70 -2.72 32.52
N LEU A 208 -20.10 -3.98 32.30
CA LEU A 208 -19.14 -5.10 32.27
C LEU A 208 -18.15 -4.98 31.12
N ALA A 209 -18.63 -4.55 29.94
CA ALA A 209 -17.73 -4.35 28.79
C ALA A 209 -16.63 -3.32 29.09
N GLN A 210 -16.99 -2.19 29.70
CA GLN A 210 -16.00 -1.16 30.04
C GLN A 210 -15.02 -1.64 31.10
N GLU A 211 -15.49 -2.36 32.10
CA GLU A 211 -14.64 -2.93 33.13
C GLU A 211 -13.59 -3.89 32.53
N LEU A 212 -14.00 -4.80 31.67
CA LEU A 212 -13.10 -5.78 31.07
C LEU A 212 -12.16 -5.15 30.03
N ARG A 213 -12.65 -4.17 29.24
CA ARG A 213 -11.82 -3.39 28.29
C ARG A 213 -10.74 -2.60 29.00
N ALA A 214 -11.05 -1.99 30.15
CA ALA A 214 -10.06 -1.29 30.97
C ALA A 214 -8.93 -2.20 31.49
N LYS A 215 -9.20 -3.52 31.55
CA LYS A 215 -8.23 -4.55 31.94
C LYS A 215 -7.52 -5.19 30.72
N GLY A 216 -7.72 -4.63 29.50
CA GLY A 216 -7.02 -5.02 28.25
C GLY A 216 -7.67 -6.14 27.47
N LEU A 217 -8.90 -6.55 27.75
CA LEU A 217 -9.62 -7.57 26.97
C LEU A 217 -10.36 -6.92 25.78
N HIS A 218 -10.40 -7.64 24.66
CA HIS A 218 -11.20 -7.29 23.49
C HIS A 218 -12.63 -7.80 23.66
N ILE A 219 -13.53 -6.94 24.15
CA ILE A 219 -14.91 -7.26 24.48
C ILE A 219 -15.89 -6.51 23.61
N GLU A 220 -16.87 -7.19 23.05
CA GLU A 220 -18.04 -6.58 22.40
C GLU A 220 -19.35 -6.98 23.12
N PHE A 221 -20.41 -6.21 22.85
CA PHE A 221 -21.79 -6.52 23.21
C PHE A 221 -22.76 -5.93 22.17
N ASP A 222 -24.04 -6.29 22.21
CA ASP A 222 -25.01 -5.79 21.25
C ASP A 222 -25.48 -4.37 21.58
N LEU A 223 -25.16 -3.41 20.72
CA LEU A 223 -25.58 -2.01 20.85
C LEU A 223 -27.03 -1.77 20.37
N ALA A 224 -27.61 -2.71 19.62
CA ALA A 224 -28.92 -2.57 19.00
C ALA A 224 -30.03 -3.28 19.79
N ASN A 225 -29.73 -3.81 20.98
CA ASN A 225 -30.67 -4.53 21.84
C ASN A 225 -31.42 -5.67 21.13
N LYS A 226 -30.67 -6.46 20.34
CA LYS A 226 -31.23 -7.64 19.66
C LYS A 226 -31.60 -8.73 20.66
N LYS A 227 -32.50 -9.63 20.22
CA LYS A 227 -32.88 -10.79 21.04
C LYS A 227 -31.67 -11.62 21.47
N PHE A 228 -31.71 -12.16 22.66
CA PHE A 228 -30.64 -12.95 23.29
C PHE A 228 -30.07 -14.03 22.38
N THR A 229 -30.93 -14.78 21.66
CA THR A 229 -30.50 -15.83 20.71
C THR A 229 -29.63 -15.26 19.57
N LYS A 230 -29.97 -14.06 19.08
CA LYS A 230 -29.19 -13.39 18.01
C LYS A 230 -27.84 -12.87 18.50
N GLN A 231 -27.77 -12.43 19.75
CA GLN A 231 -26.52 -12.06 20.40
C GLN A 231 -25.60 -13.29 20.54
N LEU A 232 -26.16 -14.43 20.97
CA LEU A 232 -25.41 -15.69 21.11
C LEU A 232 -24.91 -16.23 19.75
N GLU A 233 -25.75 -16.14 18.69
CA GLU A 233 -25.35 -16.47 17.33
C GLU A 233 -24.18 -15.56 16.82
N LYS A 234 -24.19 -14.28 17.19
CA LYS A 234 -23.08 -13.37 16.86
C LYS A 234 -21.83 -13.76 17.66
N ALA A 235 -21.98 -13.94 18.97
CA ALA A 235 -20.88 -14.34 19.86
C ALA A 235 -20.12 -15.56 19.31
N SER A 236 -20.84 -16.63 18.89
CA SER A 236 -20.23 -17.85 18.37
C SER A 236 -19.37 -17.67 17.12
N LYS A 237 -19.60 -16.61 16.35
CA LYS A 237 -18.85 -16.28 15.13
C LYS A 237 -17.61 -15.46 15.42
N VAL A 238 -17.67 -14.54 16.40
CA VAL A 238 -16.68 -13.47 16.53
C VAL A 238 -15.84 -13.53 17.82
N ALA A 239 -16.20 -14.37 18.80
CA ALA A 239 -15.54 -14.40 20.10
C ALA A 239 -15.07 -15.81 20.52
N LYS A 240 -14.12 -15.86 21.46
CA LYS A 240 -13.67 -17.09 22.15
C LYS A 240 -14.69 -17.49 23.21
N PHE A 241 -15.21 -16.52 23.97
CA PHE A 241 -16.14 -16.73 25.06
C PHE A 241 -17.44 -15.90 24.90
N ALA A 242 -18.57 -16.49 25.25
CA ALA A 242 -19.81 -15.76 25.49
C ALA A 242 -19.95 -15.48 27.00
N LEU A 243 -20.07 -14.20 27.37
CA LEU A 243 -20.28 -13.74 28.74
C LEU A 243 -21.75 -13.46 28.93
N ILE A 244 -22.45 -14.35 29.59
CA ILE A 244 -23.91 -14.33 29.70
C ILE A 244 -24.30 -13.59 30.99
N LEU A 245 -25.13 -12.56 30.82
CA LEU A 245 -25.73 -11.76 31.88
C LEU A 245 -27.25 -11.85 31.76
N GLY A 246 -27.84 -12.87 32.34
CA GLY A 246 -29.27 -12.97 32.57
C GLY A 246 -29.71 -12.21 33.83
N GLU A 247 -31.01 -12.20 34.11
CA GLU A 247 -31.56 -11.54 35.30
C GLU A 247 -31.00 -12.12 36.63
N ASP A 248 -30.79 -13.43 36.67
CA ASP A 248 -30.28 -14.11 37.85
C ASP A 248 -28.79 -13.83 38.07
N GLU A 249 -27.99 -13.81 36.98
CA GLU A 249 -26.58 -13.44 37.02
C GLU A 249 -26.41 -11.99 37.52
N ILE A 250 -27.22 -11.07 37.00
CA ILE A 250 -27.19 -9.65 37.41
C ILE A 250 -27.51 -9.51 38.91
N LYS A 251 -28.58 -10.17 39.37
CA LYS A 251 -29.01 -10.10 40.79
C LYS A 251 -27.98 -10.70 41.75
N SER A 252 -27.24 -11.72 41.32
CA SER A 252 -26.23 -12.40 42.14
C SER A 252 -24.80 -11.92 41.94
N GLU A 253 -24.58 -10.86 41.12
CA GLU A 253 -23.27 -10.30 40.75
C GLU A 253 -22.35 -11.37 40.11
N LYS A 254 -22.91 -12.27 39.32
CA LYS A 254 -22.21 -13.36 38.63
C LYS A 254 -22.24 -13.16 37.13
N VAL A 255 -21.39 -13.92 36.42
CA VAL A 255 -21.35 -14.02 34.97
C VAL A 255 -21.23 -15.49 34.57
N ALA A 256 -22.11 -15.97 33.72
CA ALA A 256 -21.93 -17.27 33.13
C ALA A 256 -21.02 -17.18 31.89
N ILE A 257 -19.87 -17.82 31.93
CA ILE A 257 -18.84 -17.84 30.88
C ILE A 257 -19.00 -19.13 30.11
N LYS A 258 -19.31 -19.03 28.81
CA LYS A 258 -19.37 -20.19 27.92
C LYS A 258 -18.19 -20.16 26.95
N ASN A 259 -17.36 -21.18 26.99
CA ASN A 259 -16.33 -21.39 25.98
C ASN A 259 -17.01 -21.82 24.66
N LEU A 260 -16.82 -21.06 23.60
CA LEU A 260 -17.51 -21.27 22.32
C LEU A 260 -16.87 -22.35 21.45
N ALA A 261 -15.66 -22.80 21.79
CA ALA A 261 -14.99 -23.93 21.14
C ALA A 261 -15.38 -25.28 21.77
N THR A 262 -15.35 -25.35 23.11
CA THR A 262 -15.65 -26.62 23.84
C THR A 262 -17.11 -26.76 24.22
N SER A 263 -17.90 -25.68 24.19
CA SER A 263 -19.27 -25.56 24.70
C SER A 263 -19.40 -25.73 26.23
N GLU A 264 -18.32 -25.78 26.96
CA GLU A 264 -18.33 -25.80 28.42
C GLU A 264 -18.77 -24.45 28.97
N GLN A 265 -19.56 -24.47 30.03
CA GLN A 265 -20.07 -23.27 30.68
C GLN A 265 -19.85 -23.34 32.18
N ILE A 266 -19.34 -22.27 32.74
CA ILE A 266 -19.17 -22.08 34.19
C ILE A 266 -19.76 -20.76 34.61
N THR A 267 -20.16 -20.63 35.86
CA THR A 267 -20.64 -19.39 36.44
C THR A 267 -19.69 -18.95 37.54
N VAL A 268 -19.17 -17.73 37.41
CA VAL A 268 -18.16 -17.17 38.33
C VAL A 268 -18.64 -15.81 38.88
N ASP A 269 -18.03 -15.36 39.93
CA ASP A 269 -18.25 -14.00 40.42
C ASP A 269 -17.70 -12.98 39.43
N ARG A 270 -18.37 -11.82 39.31
CA ARG A 270 -18.02 -10.78 38.31
C ARG A 270 -16.55 -10.39 38.39
N GLN A 271 -15.95 -10.38 39.58
CA GLN A 271 -14.54 -10.04 39.81
C GLN A 271 -13.56 -11.09 39.25
N GLU A 272 -14.00 -12.32 39.10
CA GLU A 272 -13.18 -13.46 38.65
C GLU A 272 -13.21 -13.66 37.14
N VAL A 273 -14.05 -12.94 36.40
CA VAL A 273 -14.20 -13.08 34.93
C VAL A 273 -12.87 -12.93 34.21
N LEU A 274 -12.07 -11.91 34.58
CA LEU A 274 -10.77 -11.68 33.94
C LEU A 274 -9.81 -12.85 34.11
N THR A 275 -9.67 -13.34 35.34
CA THR A 275 -8.75 -14.44 35.68
C THR A 275 -9.21 -15.75 35.04
N THR A 276 -10.51 -15.96 34.97
CA THR A 276 -11.10 -17.13 34.33
C THR A 276 -10.85 -17.15 32.82
N ILE A 277 -11.05 -16.03 32.12
CA ILE A 277 -10.80 -15.95 30.68
C ILE A 277 -9.31 -16.16 30.40
N LYS A 278 -8.41 -15.47 31.09
CA LYS A 278 -6.95 -15.59 30.90
C LYS A 278 -6.38 -16.96 31.32
N GLY A 279 -7.03 -17.68 32.19
CA GLY A 279 -6.61 -19.03 32.62
C GLY A 279 -7.08 -20.15 31.69
N GLN A 280 -7.93 -19.83 30.70
CA GLN A 280 -8.45 -20.78 29.71
C GLN A 280 -7.86 -20.54 28.29
N GLU A 281 -6.95 -19.59 28.14
CA GLU A 281 -6.11 -19.39 26.93
C GLU A 281 -4.93 -20.37 26.98
#